data_da41461f8423dc1d12daf47c2a8a14d2
#
_entry.id   da41461f8423dc1d12daf47c2a8a14d2
#
_cell.length_a   1.000
_cell.length_b   1.000
_cell.length_c   1.000
_cell.angle_alpha   90.00
_cell.angle_beta   90.00
_cell.angle_gamma   90.00
#
_symmetry.space_group_name_H-M   'P 1'
#
loop_
_entity.id
_entity.type
_entity.pdbx_description
1 polymer ?
#
loop_
_entity_poly.entity_id
_entity_poly.type
_entity_poly.pdbx_seq_one_letter_code
_entity_poly.pdbx_strand_id
1 'polypeptide(L)'
;TCRLRFPGQYEDTESGLYYNRFRYYDCGTGQYISSDPIGLRGGIKPYGYVHSPLNYIDPLGLANAKVIDNVLHIVDKFGVNGAAPDTAASRELAEFVKRWNEQIVANGGSMARRSVCKEVRKAASEAAAAERKLNPSLYTNGEVAGHIPDVGWGGKIDGPFMPLSPKVNSYIGGLTQAVPVGTTYTSVRIVDIIL
;
A
#
# COMPACT_ATOMS: atom_id res chain seq x y z
N THR A 1 24.45 3.14 19.63
CA THR A 1 24.05 1.83 19.05
C THR A 1 22.91 2.07 18.07
N CYS A 2 22.94 1.44 16.88
CA CYS A 2 21.85 1.56 15.91
C CYS A 2 20.60 0.84 16.44
N ARG A 3 19.45 1.53 16.47
CA ARG A 3 18.18 0.99 16.95
C ARG A 3 17.25 0.49 15.80
N LEU A 4 17.69 0.59 14.54
CA LEU A 4 16.96 0.03 13.42
C LEU A 4 17.08 -1.51 13.43
N ARG A 5 15.97 -2.20 13.18
CA ARG A 5 15.86 -3.66 13.14
C ARG A 5 15.43 -4.11 11.75
N PHE A 6 14.43 -4.95 11.59
CA PHE A 6 13.86 -5.19 10.27
C PHE A 6 13.30 -3.89 9.67
N PRO A 7 13.21 -3.77 8.33
CA PRO A 7 12.66 -2.57 7.70
C PRO A 7 11.30 -2.19 8.27
N GLY A 8 11.18 -0.94 8.76
CA GLY A 8 10.00 -0.44 9.44
C GLY A 8 10.00 -0.62 10.95
N GLN A 9 11.01 -1.29 11.53
CA GLN A 9 11.12 -1.53 12.96
C GLN A 9 12.16 -0.64 13.63
N TYR A 10 11.83 -0.19 14.84
CA TYR A 10 12.69 0.59 15.72
C TYR A 10 12.69 -0.01 17.11
N GLU A 11 13.88 -0.30 17.67
CA GLU A 11 13.99 -0.87 19.02
C GLU A 11 13.58 0.15 20.07
N ASP A 12 12.63 -0.22 20.89
CA ASP A 12 12.30 0.42 22.13
C ASP A 12 13.17 -0.16 23.25
N THR A 13 14.11 0.64 23.73
CA THR A 13 15.09 0.19 24.73
C THR A 13 14.51 0.04 26.15
N GLU A 14 13.32 0.58 26.41
CA GLU A 14 12.66 0.45 27.70
C GLU A 14 11.99 -0.92 27.83
N SER A 15 11.30 -1.35 26.78
CA SER A 15 10.59 -2.64 26.74
C SER A 15 11.40 -3.79 26.14
N GLY A 16 12.47 -3.49 25.36
CA GLY A 16 13.22 -4.48 24.58
C GLY A 16 12.45 -4.99 23.34
N LEU A 17 11.30 -4.41 23.06
CA LEU A 17 10.46 -4.77 21.91
C LEU A 17 10.84 -3.91 20.69
N TYR A 18 10.37 -4.33 19.49
CA TYR A 18 10.59 -3.57 18.28
C TYR A 18 9.28 -2.89 17.86
N TYR A 19 9.26 -1.55 17.94
CA TYR A 19 8.13 -0.74 17.53
C TYR A 19 7.95 -0.78 16.02
N ASN A 20 6.77 -1.16 15.56
CA ASN A 20 6.41 -1.29 14.15
C ASN A 20 5.09 -0.56 13.86
N ARG A 21 5.03 0.70 14.20
CA ARG A 21 3.92 1.66 14.06
C ARG A 21 2.59 1.23 14.71
N PHE A 22 1.96 0.15 14.26
CA PHE A 22 0.67 -0.32 14.79
C PHE A 22 0.80 -1.48 15.78
N ARG A 23 1.97 -2.11 15.82
CA ARG A 23 2.24 -3.25 16.71
C ARG A 23 3.66 -3.19 17.28
N TYR A 24 3.86 -3.88 18.37
CA TYR A 24 5.18 -4.18 18.90
C TYR A 24 5.54 -5.64 18.59
N TYR A 25 6.74 -5.83 18.09
CA TYR A 25 7.29 -7.14 17.76
C TYR A 25 8.26 -7.59 18.85
N ASP A 26 8.09 -8.83 19.31
CA ASP A 26 8.97 -9.48 20.26
C ASP A 26 9.98 -10.37 19.50
N CYS A 27 11.23 -9.97 19.52
CA CYS A 27 12.30 -10.72 18.86
C CYS A 27 12.60 -12.08 19.55
N GLY A 28 12.24 -12.23 20.83
CA GLY A 28 12.42 -13.49 21.57
C GLY A 28 11.45 -14.57 21.12
N THR A 29 10.20 -14.19 20.84
CA THR A 29 9.16 -15.12 20.36
C THR A 29 9.02 -15.14 18.84
N GLY A 30 9.57 -14.15 18.14
CA GLY A 30 9.44 -14.03 16.70
C GLY A 30 8.04 -13.58 16.24
N GLN A 31 7.27 -12.93 17.09
CA GLN A 31 5.87 -12.57 16.85
C GLN A 31 5.55 -11.14 17.34
N TYR A 32 4.44 -10.57 16.85
CA TYR A 32 3.84 -9.40 17.47
C TYR A 32 3.22 -9.75 18.81
N ILE A 33 3.28 -8.85 19.78
CA ILE A 33 2.66 -9.05 21.12
C ILE A 33 1.17 -8.80 21.13
N SER A 34 0.62 -8.22 20.06
CA SER A 34 -0.82 -8.00 19.87
C SER A 34 -1.28 -8.62 18.56
N SER A 35 -2.55 -9.01 18.52
CA SER A 35 -3.18 -9.47 17.29
C SER A 35 -3.18 -8.34 16.24
N ASP A 36 -3.24 -8.72 14.96
CA ASP A 36 -3.31 -7.76 13.87
C ASP A 36 -4.56 -6.88 14.03
N PRO A 37 -4.43 -5.53 14.05
CA PRO A 37 -5.58 -4.63 14.16
C PRO A 37 -6.58 -4.75 13.01
N ILE A 38 -6.14 -5.28 11.86
CA ILE A 38 -7.01 -5.57 10.72
C ILE A 38 -7.48 -7.03 10.69
N GLY A 39 -7.21 -7.78 11.76
CA GLY A 39 -7.61 -9.17 11.93
C GLY A 39 -7.01 -10.09 10.88
N LEU A 40 -7.79 -11.08 10.42
CA LEU A 40 -7.36 -12.05 9.39
C LEU A 40 -7.02 -11.41 8.03
N ARG A 41 -7.34 -10.14 7.82
CA ARG A 41 -6.95 -9.38 6.62
C ARG A 41 -5.45 -9.15 6.52
N GLY A 42 -4.74 -9.13 7.65
CA GLY A 42 -3.27 -9.08 7.71
C GLY A 42 -2.60 -10.44 7.49
N GLY A 43 -3.39 -11.52 7.43
CA GLY A 43 -2.95 -12.90 7.28
C GLY A 43 -3.59 -13.84 8.30
N ILE A 44 -3.49 -15.15 8.05
CA ILE A 44 -4.07 -16.19 8.93
C ILE A 44 -3.35 -16.34 10.27
N LYS A 45 -2.18 -15.73 10.43
CA LYS A 45 -1.42 -15.71 11.69
C LYS A 45 -1.57 -14.33 12.35
N PRO A 46 -2.51 -14.13 13.27
CA PRO A 46 -2.82 -12.82 13.84
C PRO A 46 -1.62 -12.12 14.51
N TYR A 47 -0.66 -12.88 15.00
CA TYR A 47 0.55 -12.42 15.66
C TYR A 47 1.80 -12.52 14.76
N GLY A 48 1.66 -13.02 13.52
CA GLY A 48 2.77 -13.21 12.59
C GLY A 48 3.31 -11.88 12.08
N TYR A 49 4.65 -11.80 11.89
CA TYR A 49 5.28 -10.69 11.16
C TYR A 49 5.04 -10.88 9.65
N VAL A 50 5.88 -11.68 9.00
CA VAL A 50 5.74 -12.09 7.62
C VAL A 50 6.14 -13.55 7.47
N HIS A 51 5.71 -14.22 6.38
CA HIS A 51 6.04 -15.64 6.21
C HIS A 51 7.52 -15.90 5.86
N SER A 52 8.24 -14.92 5.34
CA SER A 52 9.68 -14.98 5.03
C SER A 52 10.34 -13.61 5.22
N PRO A 53 10.93 -13.32 6.37
CA PRO A 53 11.58 -12.02 6.64
C PRO A 53 12.76 -11.68 5.73
N LEU A 54 13.30 -12.67 5.00
CA LEU A 54 14.36 -12.44 4.02
C LEU A 54 13.84 -11.81 2.73
N ASN A 55 12.56 -11.99 2.40
CA ASN A 55 11.97 -11.56 1.14
C ASN A 55 10.82 -10.57 1.31
N TYR A 56 10.27 -10.45 2.51
CA TYR A 56 9.09 -9.65 2.81
C TYR A 56 9.29 -8.81 4.06
N ILE A 57 8.67 -7.66 4.08
CA ILE A 57 8.68 -6.73 5.21
C ILE A 57 7.24 -6.33 5.56
N ASP A 58 7.02 -5.97 6.82
CA ASP A 58 5.76 -5.43 7.30
C ASP A 58 5.98 -4.05 7.94
N PRO A 59 6.17 -2.97 7.15
CA PRO A 59 6.60 -1.67 7.66
C PRO A 59 5.60 -0.97 8.58
N LEU A 60 4.33 -1.40 8.53
CA LEU A 60 3.25 -0.82 9.34
C LEU A 60 2.81 -1.75 10.48
N GLY A 61 3.30 -2.98 10.51
CA GLY A 61 2.71 -4.00 11.36
C GLY A 61 1.34 -4.48 10.82
N LEU A 62 1.13 -4.40 9.50
CA LEU A 62 -0.12 -4.73 8.79
C LEU A 62 0.24 -5.22 7.38
N ALA A 63 0.19 -6.49 7.10
CA ALA A 63 0.47 -7.02 5.75
C ALA A 63 -0.73 -6.83 4.81
N ASN A 64 -0.76 -5.74 4.02
CA ASN A 64 -1.92 -5.33 3.21
C ASN A 64 -1.77 -5.57 1.70
N ALA A 65 -0.61 -6.01 1.22
CA ALA A 65 -0.40 -6.30 -0.20
C ALA A 65 0.64 -7.41 -0.41
N LYS A 66 0.43 -8.24 -1.44
CA LYS A 66 1.32 -9.34 -1.81
C LYS A 66 1.15 -9.68 -3.29
N VAL A 67 2.22 -10.07 -3.97
CA VAL A 67 2.12 -10.64 -5.32
C VAL A 67 2.15 -12.15 -5.23
N ILE A 68 1.12 -12.81 -5.76
CA ILE A 68 0.98 -14.26 -5.82
C ILE A 68 0.64 -14.59 -7.28
N ASP A 69 1.39 -15.50 -7.90
CA ASP A 69 1.19 -15.93 -9.30
C ASP A 69 1.08 -14.74 -10.28
N ASN A 70 1.96 -13.74 -10.11
CA ASN A 70 1.95 -12.47 -10.87
C ASN A 70 0.68 -11.62 -10.70
N VAL A 71 -0.18 -11.91 -9.73
CA VAL A 71 -1.32 -11.08 -9.37
C VAL A 71 -0.99 -10.30 -8.10
N LEU A 72 -1.10 -8.97 -8.15
CA LEU A 72 -1.00 -8.12 -6.97
C LEU A 72 -2.32 -8.18 -6.19
N HIS A 73 -2.30 -8.84 -5.05
CA HIS A 73 -3.42 -8.86 -4.13
C HIS A 73 -3.29 -7.69 -3.15
N ILE A 74 -4.33 -6.90 -3.00
CA ILE A 74 -4.43 -5.81 -2.03
C ILE A 74 -5.67 -5.98 -1.16
N VAL A 75 -5.56 -5.69 0.13
CA VAL A 75 -6.68 -5.81 1.05
C VAL A 75 -7.54 -4.54 1.00
N ASP A 76 -8.86 -4.68 0.94
CA ASP A 76 -9.77 -3.55 1.16
C ASP A 76 -9.90 -3.23 2.65
N LYS A 77 -9.05 -2.36 3.17
CA LYS A 77 -9.13 -1.93 4.58
C LYS A 77 -10.36 -1.07 4.90
N PHE A 78 -11.08 -0.60 3.89
CA PHE A 78 -12.28 0.23 4.04
C PHE A 78 -13.58 -0.56 4.05
N GLY A 79 -13.51 -1.86 3.68
CA GLY A 79 -14.67 -2.75 3.56
C GLY A 79 -15.31 -3.14 4.90
N VAL A 80 -16.33 -3.98 4.81
CA VAL A 80 -17.38 -4.23 5.82
C VAL A 80 -16.92 -4.75 7.19
N ASN A 81 -15.69 -5.22 7.37
CA ASN A 81 -15.23 -5.82 8.65
C ASN A 81 -14.41 -4.86 9.54
N GLY A 82 -14.40 -3.56 9.25
CA GLY A 82 -13.85 -2.54 10.15
C GLY A 82 -14.88 -2.12 11.21
N ALA A 83 -14.42 -1.49 12.30
CA ALA A 83 -15.31 -0.97 13.35
C ALA A 83 -16.34 0.06 12.82
N ALA A 84 -16.04 0.70 11.67
CA ALA A 84 -16.94 1.56 10.91
C ALA A 84 -16.59 1.42 9.40
N PRO A 85 -17.32 0.60 8.63
CA PRO A 85 -17.03 0.40 7.22
C PRO A 85 -17.23 1.70 6.43
N ASP A 86 -16.21 2.09 5.65
CA ASP A 86 -16.28 3.22 4.73
C ASP A 86 -16.56 2.73 3.30
N THR A 87 -17.84 2.50 3.02
CA THR A 87 -18.27 1.97 1.73
C THR A 87 -18.01 2.91 0.55
N ALA A 88 -17.85 4.22 0.80
CA ALA A 88 -17.47 5.17 -0.25
C ALA A 88 -15.99 4.98 -0.62
N ALA A 89 -15.10 4.88 0.36
CA ALA A 89 -13.68 4.63 0.13
C ALA A 89 -13.43 3.25 -0.48
N SER A 90 -14.22 2.24 -0.09
CA SER A 90 -14.16 0.89 -0.68
C SER A 90 -14.52 0.91 -2.16
N ARG A 91 -15.60 1.62 -2.55
CA ARG A 91 -15.97 1.79 -3.96
C ARG A 91 -14.94 2.59 -4.76
N GLU A 92 -14.35 3.62 -4.15
CA GLU A 92 -13.29 4.41 -4.74
C GLU A 92 -12.03 3.55 -5.02
N LEU A 93 -11.64 2.72 -4.05
CA LEU A 93 -10.55 1.76 -4.23
C LEU A 93 -10.85 0.74 -5.35
N ALA A 94 -12.08 0.24 -5.43
CA ALA A 94 -12.49 -0.70 -6.48
C ALA A 94 -12.41 -0.07 -7.87
N GLU A 95 -12.90 1.15 -8.05
CA GLU A 95 -12.79 1.89 -9.32
C GLU A 95 -11.33 2.17 -9.68
N PHE A 96 -10.50 2.54 -8.69
CA PHE A 96 -9.07 2.72 -8.90
C PHE A 96 -8.40 1.45 -9.40
N VAL A 97 -8.66 0.30 -8.78
CA VAL A 97 -8.08 -0.99 -9.17
C VAL A 97 -8.54 -1.41 -10.57
N LYS A 98 -9.80 -1.15 -10.93
CA LYS A 98 -10.30 -1.38 -12.29
C LYS A 98 -9.48 -0.60 -13.32
N ARG A 99 -9.32 0.72 -13.14
CA ARG A 99 -8.52 1.58 -14.03
C ARG A 99 -7.05 1.20 -14.01
N TRP A 100 -6.53 0.76 -12.88
CA TRP A 100 -5.16 0.25 -12.80
C TRP A 100 -4.97 -0.98 -13.72
N ASN A 101 -5.89 -1.94 -13.71
CA ASN A 101 -5.84 -3.10 -14.61
C ASN A 101 -5.91 -2.68 -16.09
N GLU A 102 -6.70 -1.67 -16.43
CA GLU A 102 -6.73 -1.09 -17.79
C GLU A 102 -5.36 -0.54 -18.18
N GLN A 103 -4.65 0.13 -17.26
CA GLN A 103 -3.29 0.61 -17.51
C GLN A 103 -2.28 -0.53 -17.65
N ILE A 104 -2.42 -1.64 -16.92
CA ILE A 104 -1.57 -2.83 -17.10
C ILE A 104 -1.72 -3.34 -18.53
N VAL A 105 -2.94 -3.49 -19.01
CA VAL A 105 -3.21 -3.93 -20.40
C VAL A 105 -2.60 -2.95 -21.40
N ALA A 106 -2.83 -1.67 -21.24
CA ALA A 106 -2.29 -0.62 -22.12
C ALA A 106 -0.75 -0.55 -22.12
N ASN A 107 -0.12 -1.02 -21.03
CA ASN A 107 1.35 -1.05 -20.88
C ASN A 107 1.98 -2.40 -21.27
N GLY A 108 1.31 -3.18 -22.09
CA GLY A 108 1.82 -4.46 -22.60
C GLY A 108 1.59 -5.67 -21.68
N GLY A 109 0.60 -5.59 -20.79
CA GLY A 109 0.14 -6.71 -19.96
C GLY A 109 0.90 -6.94 -18.66
N SER A 110 1.90 -6.10 -18.32
CA SER A 110 2.59 -6.20 -17.05
C SER A 110 3.11 -4.85 -16.56
N MET A 111 3.25 -4.73 -15.25
CA MET A 111 3.91 -3.61 -14.57
C MET A 111 4.86 -4.13 -13.49
N ALA A 112 5.73 -3.25 -12.99
CA ALA A 112 6.67 -3.58 -11.93
C ALA A 112 6.63 -2.55 -10.79
N ARG A 113 6.75 -3.03 -9.56
CA ARG A 113 7.01 -2.19 -8.38
C ARG A 113 8.35 -1.45 -8.58
N ARG A 114 8.34 -0.11 -8.51
CA ARG A 114 9.53 0.74 -8.72
C ARG A 114 9.99 1.40 -7.42
N SER A 115 11.29 1.62 -7.32
CA SER A 115 11.82 2.57 -6.33
C SER A 115 11.45 3.99 -6.74
N VAL A 116 11.02 4.80 -5.77
CA VAL A 116 10.65 6.20 -6.00
C VAL A 116 11.62 7.10 -5.22
N CYS A 117 12.59 7.68 -5.93
CA CYS A 117 13.52 8.64 -5.35
C CYS A 117 12.83 9.99 -5.08
N LYS A 118 13.52 10.90 -4.39
CA LYS A 118 12.97 12.20 -3.99
C LYS A 118 12.58 13.05 -5.22
N GLU A 119 13.35 13.00 -6.26
CA GLU A 119 13.14 13.76 -7.52
C GLU A 119 11.88 13.26 -8.23
N VAL A 120 11.71 11.96 -8.38
CA VAL A 120 10.51 11.34 -8.98
C VAL A 120 9.26 11.68 -8.16
N ARG A 121 9.36 11.62 -6.84
CA ARG A 121 8.24 11.98 -5.94
C ARG A 121 7.85 13.44 -6.09
N LYS A 122 8.83 14.34 -6.19
CA LYS A 122 8.61 15.76 -6.42
C LYS A 122 7.94 16.00 -7.77
N ALA A 123 8.47 15.44 -8.85
CA ALA A 123 7.91 15.58 -10.19
C ALA A 123 6.46 15.03 -10.27
N ALA A 124 6.18 13.89 -9.66
CA ALA A 124 4.83 13.33 -9.59
C ALA A 124 3.86 14.25 -8.82
N SER A 125 4.32 14.85 -7.71
CA SER A 125 3.51 15.80 -6.95
C SER A 125 3.21 17.08 -7.74
N GLU A 126 4.19 17.58 -8.49
CA GLU A 126 4.04 18.76 -9.38
C GLU A 126 3.06 18.47 -10.53
N ALA A 127 3.16 17.28 -11.15
CA ALA A 127 2.23 16.86 -12.19
C ALA A 127 0.79 16.73 -11.67
N ALA A 128 0.58 16.11 -10.50
CA ALA A 128 -0.72 16.02 -9.86
C ALA A 128 -1.30 17.40 -9.48
N ALA A 129 -0.44 18.34 -9.09
CA ALA A 129 -0.87 19.72 -8.81
C ALA A 129 -1.27 20.48 -10.09
N ALA A 130 -0.54 20.25 -11.19
CA ALA A 130 -0.85 20.81 -12.49
C ALA A 130 -2.18 20.26 -13.03
N GLU A 131 -2.42 18.95 -12.92
CA GLU A 131 -3.68 18.30 -13.27
C GLU A 131 -4.88 18.95 -12.58
N ARG A 132 -4.81 19.16 -11.25
CA ARG A 132 -5.89 19.80 -10.50
C ARG A 132 -6.15 21.24 -10.92
N LYS A 133 -5.12 21.96 -11.39
CA LYS A 133 -5.28 23.35 -11.92
C LYS A 133 -5.95 23.36 -13.28
N LEU A 134 -5.65 22.36 -14.12
CA LEU A 134 -6.22 22.24 -15.46
C LEU A 134 -7.69 21.75 -15.41
N ASN A 135 -8.01 20.90 -14.48
CA ASN A 135 -9.32 20.23 -14.37
C ASN A 135 -9.99 20.45 -12.99
N PRO A 136 -10.16 21.71 -12.51
CA PRO A 136 -10.63 21.97 -11.15
C PRO A 136 -12.02 21.39 -10.85
N SER A 137 -12.88 21.27 -11.88
CA SER A 137 -14.23 20.69 -11.75
C SER A 137 -14.25 19.20 -11.38
N LEU A 138 -13.15 18.48 -11.56
CA LEU A 138 -13.02 17.07 -11.19
C LEU A 138 -12.65 16.87 -9.72
N TYR A 139 -12.17 17.91 -9.04
CA TYR A 139 -11.57 17.81 -7.69
C TYR A 139 -12.28 18.74 -6.68
N THR A 140 -13.62 18.63 -6.61
CA THR A 140 -14.48 19.61 -5.91
C THR A 140 -14.60 19.38 -4.40
N ASN A 141 -14.36 18.16 -3.91
CA ASN A 141 -14.61 17.77 -2.51
C ASN A 141 -13.30 17.50 -1.73
N GLY A 142 -12.22 18.20 -2.11
CA GLY A 142 -10.91 18.01 -1.48
C GLY A 142 -10.15 16.76 -1.95
N GLU A 143 -10.57 16.21 -3.08
CA GLU A 143 -9.86 15.12 -3.74
C GLU A 143 -8.46 15.55 -4.21
N VAL A 144 -7.59 14.57 -4.32
CA VAL A 144 -6.26 14.70 -4.93
C VAL A 144 -6.26 14.03 -6.30
N ALA A 145 -5.37 14.50 -7.20
CA ALA A 145 -5.13 13.82 -8.47
C ALA A 145 -4.24 12.59 -8.21
N GLY A 146 -4.86 11.43 -8.05
CA GLY A 146 -4.15 10.17 -7.87
C GLY A 146 -3.68 9.62 -9.21
N HIS A 147 -2.39 9.27 -9.31
CA HIS A 147 -1.84 8.59 -10.49
C HIS A 147 -2.40 7.18 -10.63
N ILE A 148 -2.67 6.75 -11.83
CA ILE A 148 -3.21 5.41 -12.13
C ILE A 148 -2.22 4.61 -12.99
N PRO A 149 -1.53 3.64 -12.39
CA PRO A 149 -1.33 3.46 -10.95
C PRO A 149 -0.39 4.50 -10.34
N ASP A 150 -0.25 4.48 -9.02
CA ASP A 150 0.78 5.27 -8.33
C ASP A 150 2.18 4.99 -8.92
N VAL A 151 3.03 6.01 -8.94
CA VAL A 151 4.38 5.92 -9.57
C VAL A 151 5.25 4.82 -8.96
N GLY A 152 5.05 4.49 -7.71
CA GLY A 152 5.70 3.36 -7.04
C GLY A 152 5.24 2.00 -7.55
N TRP A 153 4.08 1.92 -8.14
CA TRP A 153 3.52 0.73 -8.79
C TRP A 153 3.79 0.67 -10.30
N GLY A 154 4.64 1.55 -10.80
CA GLY A 154 5.01 1.59 -12.21
C GLY A 154 4.24 2.61 -13.03
N GLY A 155 3.38 3.41 -12.40
CA GLY A 155 2.66 4.50 -13.05
C GLY A 155 3.60 5.57 -13.63
N LYS A 156 3.09 6.34 -14.58
CA LYS A 156 3.80 7.45 -15.20
C LYS A 156 3.66 8.72 -14.35
N ILE A 157 4.65 9.60 -14.40
CA ILE A 157 4.64 10.87 -13.67
C ILE A 157 3.55 11.81 -14.17
N ASP A 158 3.30 11.79 -15.47
CA ASP A 158 2.34 12.65 -16.18
C ASP A 158 0.90 12.06 -16.25
N GLY A 159 0.61 11.03 -15.47
CA GLY A 159 -0.70 10.39 -15.42
C GLY A 159 -0.80 9.14 -16.26
N PRO A 160 -2.00 8.61 -16.45
CA PRO A 160 -3.32 9.19 -16.16
C PRO A 160 -3.62 9.39 -14.69
N PHE A 161 -4.57 10.31 -14.42
CA PHE A 161 -5.03 10.66 -13.08
C PHE A 161 -6.51 10.35 -12.88
N MET A 162 -6.91 10.23 -11.61
CA MET A 162 -8.31 10.26 -11.21
C MET A 162 -8.47 10.98 -9.87
N PRO A 163 -9.66 11.58 -9.61
CA PRO A 163 -9.98 12.09 -8.29
C PRO A 163 -9.97 10.97 -7.25
N LEU A 164 -9.20 11.17 -6.18
CA LEU A 164 -9.13 10.26 -5.05
C LEU A 164 -9.24 11.03 -3.74
N SER A 165 -9.94 10.46 -2.77
CA SER A 165 -9.86 10.97 -1.41
C SER A 165 -8.42 10.83 -0.88
N PRO A 166 -7.93 11.79 -0.08
CA PRO A 166 -6.57 11.73 0.47
C PRO A 166 -6.26 10.41 1.20
N LYS A 167 -7.26 9.81 1.86
CA LYS A 167 -7.12 8.55 2.59
C LYS A 167 -6.89 7.34 1.67
N VAL A 168 -7.64 7.25 0.55
CA VAL A 168 -7.48 6.17 -0.42
C VAL A 168 -6.16 6.33 -1.16
N ASN A 169 -5.82 7.55 -1.62
CA ASN A 169 -4.55 7.84 -2.28
C ASN A 169 -3.34 7.50 -1.37
N SER A 170 -3.38 7.91 -0.11
CA SER A 170 -2.34 7.59 0.87
C SER A 170 -2.22 6.09 1.12
N TYR A 171 -3.35 5.37 1.16
CA TYR A 171 -3.35 3.92 1.31
C TYR A 171 -2.66 3.22 0.14
N ILE A 172 -3.01 3.56 -1.10
CA ILE A 172 -2.42 2.98 -2.31
C ILE A 172 -0.92 3.20 -2.36
N GLY A 173 -0.45 4.42 -2.09
CA GLY A 173 0.98 4.73 -2.03
C GLY A 173 1.70 3.96 -0.91
N GLY A 174 1.05 3.80 0.24
CA GLY A 174 1.58 3.03 1.38
C GLY A 174 1.75 1.53 1.10
N LEU A 175 0.89 0.93 0.29
CA LEU A 175 0.97 -0.49 -0.10
C LEU A 175 2.29 -0.83 -0.81
N THR A 176 2.94 0.14 -1.44
CA THR A 176 4.23 -0.07 -2.11
C THR A 176 5.31 -0.61 -1.17
N GLN A 177 5.20 -0.34 0.13
CA GLN A 177 6.17 -0.79 1.13
C GLN A 177 6.06 -2.29 1.43
N ALA A 178 4.89 -2.90 1.17
CA ALA A 178 4.66 -4.32 1.43
C ALA A 178 5.19 -5.26 0.31
N VAL A 179 5.60 -4.70 -0.83
CA VAL A 179 6.05 -5.48 -2.00
C VAL A 179 7.46 -5.05 -2.39
N PRO A 180 8.42 -5.98 -2.58
CA PRO A 180 9.79 -5.66 -2.98
C PRO A 180 9.88 -4.91 -4.31
N VAL A 181 10.84 -3.98 -4.42
CA VAL A 181 11.17 -3.30 -5.67
C VAL A 181 11.60 -4.33 -6.72
N GLY A 182 11.13 -4.14 -7.96
CA GLY A 182 11.40 -5.08 -9.06
C GLY A 182 10.37 -6.20 -9.19
N THR A 183 9.50 -6.40 -8.22
CA THR A 183 8.42 -7.39 -8.34
C THR A 183 7.49 -7.01 -9.48
N THR A 184 7.28 -7.91 -10.43
CA THR A 184 6.38 -7.76 -11.57
C THR A 184 5.00 -8.33 -11.26
N TYR A 185 3.98 -7.77 -11.89
CA TYR A 185 2.60 -8.25 -11.78
C TYR A 185 1.83 -7.95 -13.07
N THR A 186 0.85 -8.80 -13.38
CA THR A 186 0.05 -8.74 -14.62
C THR A 186 -1.38 -8.33 -14.37
N SER A 187 -1.82 -8.29 -13.11
CA SER A 187 -3.13 -7.79 -12.70
C SER A 187 -3.13 -7.41 -11.22
N VAL A 188 -4.14 -6.67 -10.82
CA VAL A 188 -4.40 -6.29 -9.43
C VAL A 188 -5.77 -6.79 -9.03
N ARG A 189 -5.88 -7.37 -7.85
CA ARG A 189 -7.12 -7.87 -7.28
C ARG A 189 -7.31 -7.36 -5.86
N ILE A 190 -8.53 -6.93 -5.55
CA ILE A 190 -8.94 -6.68 -4.17
C ILE A 190 -9.33 -8.02 -3.54
N VAL A 191 -8.86 -8.25 -2.33
CA VAL A 191 -9.15 -9.45 -1.53
C VAL A 191 -9.54 -9.06 -0.12
N ASP A 192 -10.33 -9.90 0.53
CA ASP A 192 -10.69 -9.69 1.93
C ASP A 192 -9.53 -10.09 2.85
N ILE A 193 -8.74 -11.09 2.43
CA ILE A 193 -7.60 -11.65 3.18
C ILE A 193 -6.50 -12.03 2.18
N ILE A 194 -5.23 -11.81 2.57
CA ILE A 194 -4.07 -12.34 1.85
C ILE A 194 -3.64 -13.65 2.55
N LEU A 195 -3.80 -14.75 1.85
CA LEU A 195 -3.40 -16.09 2.29
C LEU A 195 -1.91 -16.36 2.08
#